data_cc11d67ef1e28a9f97cab4a0ea60859c
#
_entry.id   cc11d67ef1e28a9f97cab4a0ea60859c
#
_cell.length_a   1.000
_cell.length_b   1.000
_cell.length_c   1.000
_cell.angle_alpha   90.00
_cell.angle_beta   90.00
_cell.angle_gamma   90.00
#
_symmetry.space_group_name_H-M   'P 1'
#
loop_
_entity.id
_entity.type
_entity.pdbx_description
1 polymer ?
#
loop_
_entity_poly.entity_id
_entity_poly.type
_entity_poly.pdbx_seq_one_letter_code
_entity_poly.pdbx_strand_id
1 'polypeptide(L)'
;MISINGKKVNKDIKKLDLTYNNITQLPIEIVQLTRITTLSLAYNKLTQLPGEIGQLTQLTTLYLQNNNLTQVPVEIGQLAQLTTLYLCNNKLTHLPVEIGQLAQLTILYLSNNNLTQVPVEIGQLAQLITLNLCNNKLTHLPVEIGQLIQLGILYLSNNKLTHLPVEIGHLTQLHTLYLRDNNITQLPVEIGNLSRLTTLYLQNNKLTHLPVEIGHLIQLTSLYLSDNPVENLLNPIIQRVIQRIENIKKINKDTIYSDTQNVHSSSIQQSIRDSINNLMNAFIVDYPLTYLDWSVLTQQTKEIITEYMDCNDIHTMLNITFKELFIAVVIEMDKLSPDLQIEIKKRMNEEMQDSECKCFTGRISRLVNCLSGYSDKVRMQISENEEINNIISVIMSKRELKTIEILKEEVSVALTERGYADEKIAEWLEYVE
;
A
#
# COMPACT_ATOMS: atom_id res chain seq x y z
N MET A 1 22.32 39.42 -22.99
CA MET A 1 23.28 38.50 -22.36
C MET A 1 23.67 39.03 -21.01
N ILE A 2 23.74 38.17 -20.01
CA ILE A 2 24.28 38.51 -18.66
C ILE A 2 25.52 37.68 -18.40
N SER A 3 26.36 38.14 -17.49
CA SER A 3 27.53 37.37 -17.05
C SER A 3 27.23 36.74 -15.71
N ILE A 4 27.25 35.41 -15.67
CA ILE A 4 27.10 34.66 -14.43
C ILE A 4 28.36 33.83 -14.24
N ASN A 5 29.11 34.14 -13.19
CA ASN A 5 30.37 33.47 -12.87
C ASN A 5 31.35 33.42 -14.08
N GLY A 6 31.44 34.53 -14.83
CA GLY A 6 32.30 34.63 -16.01
C GLY A 6 31.74 34.03 -17.30
N LYS A 7 30.63 33.32 -17.25
CA LYS A 7 29.91 32.77 -18.42
C LYS A 7 28.90 33.77 -18.94
N LYS A 8 28.92 34.03 -20.25
CA LYS A 8 27.89 34.82 -20.92
C LYS A 8 26.65 33.96 -21.15
N VAL A 9 25.52 34.33 -20.57
CA VAL A 9 24.26 33.62 -20.59
C VAL A 9 23.18 34.45 -21.28
N ASN A 10 22.41 33.85 -22.17
CA ASN A 10 21.24 34.52 -22.76
C ASN A 10 20.16 34.69 -21.67
N LYS A 11 19.51 35.86 -21.60
CA LYS A 11 18.45 36.17 -20.63
C LYS A 11 17.19 35.32 -20.82
N ASP A 12 16.95 34.84 -22.05
CA ASP A 12 15.73 34.10 -22.42
C ASP A 12 15.87 32.57 -22.26
N ILE A 13 16.98 32.08 -21.67
CA ILE A 13 17.14 30.64 -21.46
C ILE A 13 16.11 30.11 -20.46
N LYS A 14 15.65 28.89 -20.73
CA LYS A 14 14.74 28.15 -19.82
C LYS A 14 15.49 27.26 -18.84
N LYS A 15 16.70 26.82 -19.19
CA LYS A 15 17.50 25.91 -18.38
C LYS A 15 18.93 26.45 -18.27
N LEU A 16 19.43 26.55 -17.02
CA LEU A 16 20.81 26.91 -16.75
C LEU A 16 21.43 25.83 -15.86
N ASP A 17 22.53 25.26 -16.37
CA ASP A 17 23.33 24.32 -15.63
C ASP A 17 24.68 24.96 -15.25
N LEU A 18 24.86 25.12 -13.93
CA LEU A 18 26.07 25.63 -13.30
C LEU A 18 26.67 24.57 -12.35
N THR A 19 26.41 23.28 -12.58
CA THR A 19 26.93 22.16 -11.80
C THR A 19 28.48 22.12 -11.88
N TYR A 20 29.15 21.82 -10.78
CA TYR A 20 30.63 21.69 -10.69
C TYR A 20 31.43 22.94 -11.10
N ASN A 21 30.91 24.13 -10.83
CA ASN A 21 31.60 25.37 -11.18
C ASN A 21 32.36 26.04 -10.02
N ASN A 22 32.52 25.37 -8.87
CA ASN A 22 33.14 25.89 -7.66
C ASN A 22 32.54 27.22 -7.16
N ILE A 23 31.27 27.47 -7.42
CA ILE A 23 30.58 28.72 -7.06
C ILE A 23 30.44 28.78 -5.55
N THR A 24 30.93 29.88 -4.96
CA THR A 24 30.85 30.18 -3.52
C THR A 24 29.71 31.13 -3.19
N GLN A 25 29.33 31.97 -4.16
CA GLN A 25 28.20 32.92 -4.05
C GLN A 25 27.48 33.00 -5.38
N LEU A 26 26.17 33.01 -5.33
CA LEU A 26 25.34 33.19 -6.52
C LEU A 26 25.20 34.70 -6.78
N PRO A 27 25.61 35.19 -7.98
CA PRO A 27 25.52 36.62 -8.26
C PRO A 27 24.05 37.04 -8.43
N ILE A 28 23.73 38.23 -7.96
CA ILE A 28 22.35 38.78 -7.98
C ILE A 28 21.80 38.91 -9.40
N GLU A 29 22.65 39.01 -10.40
CA GLU A 29 22.27 39.09 -11.82
C GLU A 29 21.49 37.87 -12.29
N ILE A 30 21.49 36.73 -11.51
CA ILE A 30 20.69 35.54 -11.81
C ILE A 30 19.21 35.88 -11.97
N VAL A 31 18.68 36.89 -11.26
CA VAL A 31 17.27 37.30 -11.31
C VAL A 31 16.86 37.85 -12.67
N GLN A 32 17.81 38.25 -13.51
CA GLN A 32 17.51 38.68 -14.88
C GLN A 32 17.09 37.53 -15.81
N LEU A 33 17.21 36.29 -15.34
CA LEU A 33 16.75 35.09 -16.07
C LEU A 33 15.26 34.84 -15.82
N THR A 34 14.40 35.80 -16.15
CA THR A 34 12.98 35.78 -15.81
C THR A 34 12.18 34.62 -16.46
N ARG A 35 12.73 33.94 -17.48
CA ARG A 35 12.11 32.80 -18.16
C ARG A 35 12.65 31.44 -17.75
N ILE A 36 13.55 31.41 -16.76
CA ILE A 36 14.17 30.17 -16.34
C ILE A 36 13.16 29.26 -15.65
N THR A 37 13.13 28.00 -16.05
CA THR A 37 12.29 26.96 -15.45
C THR A 37 13.13 25.91 -14.70
N THR A 38 14.39 25.72 -15.07
CA THR A 38 15.29 24.78 -14.44
C THR A 38 16.63 25.43 -14.14
N LEU A 39 17.04 25.44 -12.87
CA LEU A 39 18.33 25.93 -12.42
C LEU A 39 19.08 24.84 -11.68
N SER A 40 20.26 24.47 -12.18
CA SER A 40 21.17 23.56 -11.49
C SER A 40 22.35 24.32 -10.94
N LEU A 41 22.48 24.29 -9.61
CA LEU A 41 23.61 24.82 -8.82
C LEU A 41 24.27 23.69 -8.02
N ALA A 42 24.00 22.43 -8.38
CA ALA A 42 24.50 21.28 -7.67
C ALA A 42 26.05 21.18 -7.70
N TYR A 43 26.61 20.52 -6.70
CA TYR A 43 28.07 20.28 -6.59
C TYR A 43 28.89 21.57 -6.70
N ASN A 44 28.52 22.58 -5.89
CA ASN A 44 29.22 23.83 -5.74
C ASN A 44 29.67 24.04 -4.29
N LYS A 45 30.07 25.26 -3.93
CA LYS A 45 30.51 25.61 -2.60
C LYS A 45 29.68 26.74 -1.97
N LEU A 46 28.40 26.82 -2.38
CA LEU A 46 27.44 27.82 -1.90
C LEU A 46 27.25 27.67 -0.38
N THR A 47 27.40 28.75 0.35
CA THR A 47 27.13 28.83 1.81
C THR A 47 25.76 29.42 2.10
N GLN A 48 25.24 30.21 1.18
CA GLN A 48 23.91 30.84 1.23
C GLN A 48 23.39 31.09 -0.17
N LEU A 49 22.06 31.25 -0.27
CA LEU A 49 21.38 31.75 -1.47
C LEU A 49 20.98 33.20 -1.22
N PRO A 50 21.06 34.09 -2.24
CA PRO A 50 20.49 35.42 -2.13
C PRO A 50 18.95 35.35 -2.08
N GLY A 51 18.31 36.26 -1.32
CA GLY A 51 16.84 36.33 -1.24
C GLY A 51 16.19 36.58 -2.60
N GLU A 52 16.89 37.25 -3.47
CA GLU A 52 16.47 37.53 -4.85
C GLU A 52 16.17 36.27 -5.67
N ILE A 53 16.60 35.08 -5.21
CA ILE A 53 16.22 33.80 -5.85
C ILE A 53 14.70 33.67 -6.00
N GLY A 54 13.93 34.24 -5.06
CA GLY A 54 12.45 34.25 -5.09
C GLY A 54 11.86 34.96 -6.30
N GLN A 55 12.62 35.85 -6.97
CA GLN A 55 12.17 36.55 -8.17
C GLN A 55 12.09 35.65 -9.41
N LEU A 56 12.70 34.45 -9.36
CA LEU A 56 12.65 33.46 -10.45
C LEU A 56 11.31 32.69 -10.46
N THR A 57 10.20 33.40 -10.51
CA THR A 57 8.84 32.87 -10.31
C THR A 57 8.40 31.82 -11.33
N GLN A 58 9.09 31.66 -12.46
CA GLN A 58 8.85 30.63 -13.45
C GLN A 58 9.60 29.32 -13.17
N LEU A 59 10.37 29.26 -12.07
CA LEU A 59 11.21 28.10 -11.75
C LEU A 59 10.35 26.94 -11.31
N THR A 60 10.49 25.80 -12.00
CA THR A 60 9.82 24.55 -11.70
C THR A 60 10.75 23.53 -11.02
N THR A 61 12.07 23.63 -11.29
CA THR A 61 13.06 22.70 -10.75
C THR A 61 14.30 23.43 -10.30
N LEU A 62 14.71 23.20 -9.05
CA LEU A 62 15.89 23.79 -8.44
C LEU A 62 16.79 22.73 -7.82
N TYR A 63 18.01 22.59 -8.37
CA TYR A 63 19.02 21.64 -7.87
C TYR A 63 20.07 22.41 -7.06
N LEU A 64 20.15 22.12 -5.77
CA LEU A 64 21.07 22.74 -4.80
C LEU A 64 21.88 21.69 -4.02
N GLN A 65 21.75 20.41 -4.39
CA GLN A 65 22.42 19.33 -3.67
C GLN A 65 23.95 19.46 -3.75
N ASN A 66 24.63 18.94 -2.73
CA ASN A 66 26.09 18.97 -2.61
C ASN A 66 26.66 20.39 -2.63
N ASN A 67 26.22 21.19 -1.66
CA ASN A 67 26.74 22.53 -1.35
C ASN A 67 27.03 22.64 0.16
N ASN A 68 27.24 23.83 0.64
CA ASN A 68 27.52 24.14 2.05
C ASN A 68 26.43 25.03 2.67
N LEU A 69 25.18 24.97 2.14
CA LEU A 69 24.11 25.84 2.60
C LEU A 69 23.76 25.53 4.06
N THR A 70 23.74 26.58 4.88
CA THR A 70 23.36 26.51 6.30
C THR A 70 21.89 26.85 6.52
N GLN A 71 21.29 27.59 5.60
CA GLN A 71 19.86 27.96 5.59
C GLN A 71 19.36 28.17 4.17
N VAL A 72 18.04 28.14 4.03
CA VAL A 72 17.31 28.52 2.81
C VAL A 72 16.64 29.86 3.08
N PRO A 73 16.72 30.85 2.18
CA PRO A 73 16.10 32.16 2.40
C PRO A 73 14.56 32.03 2.40
N VAL A 74 13.89 32.90 3.15
CA VAL A 74 12.41 32.91 3.25
C VAL A 74 11.74 33.15 1.90
N GLU A 75 12.41 33.89 1.03
CA GLU A 75 11.94 34.20 -0.35
C GLU A 75 11.82 32.94 -1.21
N ILE A 76 12.31 31.78 -0.77
CA ILE A 76 12.07 30.51 -1.47
C ILE A 76 10.57 30.25 -1.67
N GLY A 77 9.73 30.70 -0.72
CA GLY A 77 8.28 30.59 -0.78
C GLY A 77 7.63 31.30 -1.97
N GLN A 78 8.33 32.29 -2.55
CA GLN A 78 7.83 33.03 -3.73
C GLN A 78 7.90 32.21 -5.02
N LEU A 79 8.60 31.07 -5.02
CA LEU A 79 8.71 30.17 -6.19
C LEU A 79 7.45 29.32 -6.38
N ALA A 80 6.32 29.95 -6.57
CA ALA A 80 5.00 29.31 -6.59
C ALA A 80 4.81 28.20 -7.64
N GLN A 81 5.66 28.16 -8.69
CA GLN A 81 5.63 27.13 -9.74
C GLN A 81 6.61 25.95 -9.44
N LEU A 82 7.32 25.99 -8.29
CA LEU A 82 8.34 24.99 -8.01
C LEU A 82 7.68 23.62 -7.72
N THR A 83 8.01 22.63 -8.54
CA THR A 83 7.55 21.24 -8.39
C THR A 83 8.61 20.33 -7.78
N THR A 84 9.89 20.67 -7.94
CA THR A 84 11.00 19.82 -7.51
C THR A 84 12.12 20.63 -6.88
N LEU A 85 12.49 20.28 -5.64
CA LEU A 85 13.54 20.95 -4.88
C LEU A 85 14.53 19.93 -4.29
N TYR A 86 15.79 20.01 -4.72
CA TYR A 86 16.88 19.17 -4.20
C TYR A 86 17.82 19.99 -3.31
N LEU A 87 17.82 19.68 -2.02
CA LEU A 87 18.67 20.31 -1.00
C LEU A 87 19.56 19.31 -0.25
N CYS A 88 19.63 18.05 -0.75
CA CYS A 88 20.41 17.02 -0.08
C CYS A 88 21.91 17.33 -0.05
N ASN A 89 22.63 16.76 0.93
CA ASN A 89 24.06 16.98 1.13
C ASN A 89 24.42 18.48 1.28
N ASN A 90 23.79 19.11 2.28
CA ASN A 90 24.07 20.48 2.70
C ASN A 90 24.31 20.52 4.23
N LYS A 91 24.27 21.68 4.82
CA LYS A 91 24.47 21.90 6.28
C LYS A 91 23.26 22.57 6.93
N LEU A 92 22.06 22.37 6.34
CA LEU A 92 20.83 23.01 6.82
C LEU A 92 20.49 22.54 8.24
N THR A 93 20.22 23.50 9.12
CA THR A 93 19.80 23.24 10.51
C THR A 93 18.29 23.39 10.70
N HIS A 94 17.63 24.14 9.84
CA HIS A 94 16.20 24.40 9.82
C HIS A 94 15.72 24.72 8.39
N LEU A 95 14.43 24.66 8.17
CA LEU A 95 13.76 25.17 6.97
C LEU A 95 12.95 26.41 7.36
N PRO A 96 12.83 27.40 6.46
CA PRO A 96 11.93 28.52 6.68
C PRO A 96 10.47 28.05 6.64
N VAL A 97 9.59 28.72 7.39
CA VAL A 97 8.13 28.40 7.39
C VAL A 97 7.51 28.62 6.01
N GLU A 98 8.08 29.53 5.23
CA GLU A 98 7.67 29.85 3.87
C GLU A 98 7.85 28.68 2.90
N ILE A 99 8.52 27.58 3.31
CA ILE A 99 8.58 26.33 2.52
C ILE A 99 7.15 25.83 2.22
N GLY A 100 6.19 26.03 3.14
CA GLY A 100 4.80 25.66 2.99
C GLY A 100 4.07 26.39 1.86
N GLN A 101 4.57 27.54 1.39
CA GLN A 101 3.98 28.31 0.29
C GLN A 101 4.22 27.68 -1.08
N LEU A 102 5.10 26.67 -1.18
CA LEU A 102 5.41 25.95 -2.41
C LEU A 102 4.27 24.96 -2.78
N ALA A 103 3.08 25.48 -3.04
CA ALA A 103 1.86 24.69 -3.21
C ALA A 103 1.89 23.65 -4.35
N GLN A 104 2.79 23.82 -5.34
CA GLN A 104 2.96 22.90 -6.46
C GLN A 104 4.07 21.86 -6.23
N LEU A 105 4.72 21.86 -5.05
CA LEU A 105 5.87 21.00 -4.80
C LEU A 105 5.44 19.53 -4.70
N THR A 106 6.02 18.69 -5.55
CA THR A 106 5.78 17.25 -5.60
C THR A 106 6.95 16.43 -5.05
N ILE A 107 8.17 16.96 -5.15
CA ILE A 107 9.39 16.29 -4.72
C ILE A 107 10.24 17.23 -3.87
N LEU A 108 10.54 16.81 -2.64
CA LEU A 108 11.42 17.53 -1.71
C LEU A 108 12.49 16.58 -1.15
N TYR A 109 13.75 16.84 -1.52
CA TYR A 109 14.90 16.06 -1.04
C TYR A 109 15.75 16.89 -0.09
N LEU A 110 15.83 16.47 1.18
CA LEU A 110 16.52 17.12 2.29
C LEU A 110 17.52 16.20 3.00
N SER A 111 17.81 15.03 2.40
CA SER A 111 18.70 14.07 3.04
C SER A 111 20.13 14.62 3.25
N ASN A 112 20.82 14.06 4.24
CA ASN A 112 22.19 14.46 4.59
C ASN A 112 22.30 15.95 4.89
N ASN A 113 21.54 16.39 5.91
CA ASN A 113 21.59 17.75 6.47
C ASN A 113 21.69 17.66 8.02
N ASN A 114 21.49 18.77 8.70
CA ASN A 114 21.54 18.85 10.15
C ASN A 114 20.19 19.25 10.77
N LEU A 115 19.08 18.97 10.08
CA LEU A 115 17.74 19.35 10.53
C LEU A 115 17.41 18.67 11.86
N THR A 116 16.99 19.47 12.84
CA THR A 116 16.53 18.98 14.15
C THR A 116 15.02 18.89 14.22
N GLN A 117 14.31 19.61 13.39
CA GLN A 117 12.85 19.62 13.25
C GLN A 117 12.44 19.99 11.82
N VAL A 118 11.19 19.70 11.51
CA VAL A 118 10.50 20.13 10.28
C VAL A 118 9.43 21.12 10.68
N PRO A 119 9.29 22.27 10.01
CA PRO A 119 8.26 23.24 10.35
C PRO A 119 6.85 22.67 10.13
N VAL A 120 5.86 23.11 10.91
CA VAL A 120 4.47 22.66 10.81
C VAL A 120 3.86 22.97 9.44
N GLU A 121 4.33 24.03 8.80
CA GLU A 121 3.92 24.45 7.46
C GLU A 121 4.26 23.44 6.37
N ILE A 122 5.07 22.41 6.66
CA ILE A 122 5.30 21.29 5.74
C ILE A 122 3.96 20.65 5.32
N GLY A 123 2.96 20.63 6.22
CA GLY A 123 1.62 20.10 5.94
C GLY A 123 0.87 20.85 4.83
N GLN A 124 1.25 22.08 4.51
CA GLN A 124 0.65 22.87 3.44
C GLN A 124 1.04 22.41 2.03
N LEU A 125 2.06 21.54 1.91
CA LEU A 125 2.53 20.97 0.64
C LEU A 125 1.60 19.86 0.13
N ALA A 126 0.34 20.20 -0.14
CA ALA A 126 -0.71 19.24 -0.46
C ALA A 126 -0.46 18.35 -1.69
N GLN A 127 0.44 18.76 -2.60
CA GLN A 127 0.82 18.01 -3.80
C GLN A 127 2.06 17.13 -3.61
N LEU A 128 2.63 17.09 -2.39
CA LEU A 128 3.89 16.39 -2.16
C LEU A 128 3.71 14.87 -2.27
N ILE A 129 4.48 14.26 -3.17
CA ILE A 129 4.47 12.81 -3.45
C ILE A 129 5.68 12.13 -2.79
N THR A 130 6.82 12.82 -2.77
CA THR A 130 8.06 12.28 -2.21
C THR A 130 8.71 13.27 -1.26
N LEU A 131 8.91 12.83 -0.01
CA LEU A 131 9.65 13.57 1.01
C LEU A 131 10.84 12.75 1.49
N ASN A 132 12.05 13.28 1.30
CA ASN A 132 13.26 12.63 1.78
C ASN A 132 13.95 13.45 2.86
N LEU A 133 13.92 12.94 4.09
CA LEU A 133 14.51 13.50 5.30
C LEU A 133 15.60 12.59 5.91
N CYS A 134 16.09 11.57 5.16
CA CYS A 134 17.13 10.67 5.68
C CYS A 134 18.39 11.41 6.13
N ASN A 135 19.10 10.79 7.07
CA ASN A 135 20.40 11.30 7.54
C ASN A 135 20.30 12.76 8.03
N ASN A 136 19.40 12.99 8.99
CA ASN A 136 19.23 14.25 9.70
C ASN A 136 19.32 14.03 11.23
N LYS A 137 18.86 14.99 12.01
CA LYS A 137 18.88 14.92 13.48
C LYS A 137 17.48 15.07 14.08
N LEU A 138 16.44 14.67 13.31
CA LEU A 138 15.04 14.81 13.70
C LEU A 138 14.74 13.96 14.92
N THR A 139 14.11 14.55 15.93
CA THR A 139 13.66 13.86 17.14
C THR A 139 12.16 13.53 17.10
N HIS A 140 11.39 14.26 16.33
CA HIS A 140 9.95 14.12 16.12
C HIS A 140 9.54 14.65 14.74
N LEU A 141 8.35 14.30 14.30
CA LEU A 141 7.67 14.90 13.15
C LEU A 141 6.51 15.77 13.66
N PRO A 142 6.19 16.87 12.99
CA PRO A 142 4.97 17.63 13.31
C PRO A 142 3.73 16.82 12.95
N VAL A 143 2.62 17.03 13.69
CA VAL A 143 1.34 16.36 13.42
C VAL A 143 0.78 16.69 12.04
N GLU A 144 1.11 17.86 11.53
CA GLU A 144 0.75 18.34 10.19
C GLU A 144 1.33 17.50 9.06
N ILE A 145 2.29 16.59 9.35
CA ILE A 145 2.75 15.60 8.35
C ILE A 145 1.56 14.79 7.79
N GLY A 146 0.53 14.55 8.60
CA GLY A 146 -0.70 13.85 8.19
C GLY A 146 -1.54 14.59 7.14
N GLN A 147 -1.26 15.86 6.88
CA GLN A 147 -1.96 16.66 5.85
C GLN A 147 -1.41 16.39 4.44
N LEU A 148 -0.26 15.70 4.33
CA LEU A 148 0.37 15.33 3.05
C LEU A 148 -0.34 14.14 2.39
N ILE A 149 -1.62 14.27 2.10
CA ILE A 149 -2.51 13.17 1.66
C ILE A 149 -2.10 12.51 0.33
N GLN A 150 -1.27 13.17 -0.49
CA GLN A 150 -0.73 12.63 -1.75
C GLN A 150 0.62 11.92 -1.56
N LEU A 151 1.16 11.91 -0.32
CA LEU A 151 2.51 11.38 -0.10
C LEU A 151 2.56 9.88 -0.35
N GLY A 152 3.39 9.48 -1.33
CA GLY A 152 3.61 8.08 -1.71
C GLY A 152 4.85 7.47 -1.05
N ILE A 153 5.92 8.26 -0.89
CA ILE A 153 7.19 7.80 -0.33
C ILE A 153 7.67 8.76 0.75
N LEU A 154 7.93 8.23 1.94
CA LEU A 154 8.49 8.97 3.06
C LEU A 154 9.80 8.31 3.54
N TYR A 155 10.91 9.04 3.39
CA TYR A 155 12.23 8.59 3.83
C TYR A 155 12.61 9.33 5.12
N LEU A 156 12.78 8.56 6.22
CA LEU A 156 13.13 9.06 7.56
C LEU A 156 14.31 8.30 8.18
N SER A 157 14.97 7.43 7.42
CA SER A 157 16.08 6.62 7.95
C SER A 157 17.23 7.50 8.48
N ASN A 158 17.97 6.97 9.45
CA ASN A 158 19.11 7.65 10.06
C ASN A 158 18.72 9.02 10.66
N ASN A 159 17.80 8.99 11.62
CA ASN A 159 17.38 10.13 12.42
C ASN A 159 17.40 9.76 13.92
N LYS A 160 16.75 10.54 14.76
CA LYS A 160 16.65 10.32 16.22
C LYS A 160 15.21 10.22 16.66
N LEU A 161 14.30 9.82 15.76
CA LEU A 161 12.86 9.72 16.04
C LEU A 161 12.61 8.70 17.15
N THR A 162 11.81 9.07 18.15
CA THR A 162 11.40 8.19 19.25
C THR A 162 9.99 7.63 19.07
N HIS A 163 9.17 8.32 18.29
CA HIS A 163 7.79 7.95 17.95
C HIS A 163 7.37 8.61 16.63
N LEU A 164 6.28 8.14 16.07
CA LEU A 164 5.56 8.79 14.97
C LEU A 164 4.28 9.43 15.51
N PRO A 165 3.83 10.56 14.96
CA PRO A 165 2.53 11.11 15.29
C PRO A 165 1.41 10.17 14.81
N VAL A 166 0.26 10.15 15.49
CA VAL A 166 -0.90 9.33 15.11
C VAL A 166 -1.45 9.72 13.73
N GLU A 167 -1.27 10.97 13.36
CA GLU A 167 -1.66 11.53 12.06
C GLU A 167 -0.91 10.92 10.87
N ILE A 168 0.15 10.13 11.12
CA ILE A 168 0.80 9.33 10.07
C ILE A 168 -0.22 8.43 9.36
N GLY A 169 -1.25 7.95 10.08
CA GLY A 169 -2.33 7.13 9.55
C GLY A 169 -3.21 7.82 8.51
N HIS A 170 -3.13 9.14 8.36
CA HIS A 170 -3.84 9.89 7.32
C HIS A 170 -3.18 9.80 5.94
N LEU A 171 -1.94 9.32 5.85
CA LEU A 171 -1.18 9.20 4.61
C LEU A 171 -1.61 7.99 3.78
N THR A 172 -2.87 7.91 3.40
CA THR A 172 -3.48 6.73 2.75
C THR A 172 -2.91 6.40 1.37
N GLN A 173 -2.17 7.31 0.74
CA GLN A 173 -1.44 7.06 -0.51
C GLN A 173 -0.02 6.51 -0.28
N LEU A 174 0.45 6.46 0.99
CA LEU A 174 1.81 6.04 1.30
C LEU A 174 2.00 4.56 0.98
N HIS A 175 2.92 4.26 0.06
CA HIS A 175 3.28 2.89 -0.32
C HIS A 175 4.66 2.47 0.19
N THR A 176 5.52 3.41 0.58
CA THR A 176 6.84 3.07 1.10
C THR A 176 7.22 4.00 2.26
N LEU A 177 7.59 3.41 3.40
CA LEU A 177 7.99 4.11 4.61
C LEU A 177 9.34 3.58 5.11
N TYR A 178 10.35 4.47 5.13
CA TYR A 178 11.70 4.16 5.60
C TYR A 178 11.94 4.79 6.97
N LEU A 179 12.07 3.95 8.00
CA LEU A 179 12.29 4.35 9.40
C LEU A 179 13.56 3.71 10.01
N ARG A 180 14.34 3.01 9.18
CA ARG A 180 15.56 2.36 9.62
C ARG A 180 16.50 3.32 10.36
N ASP A 181 17.27 2.80 11.35
CA ASP A 181 18.27 3.57 12.12
C ASP A 181 17.64 4.79 12.81
N ASN A 182 16.68 4.55 13.70
CA ASN A 182 16.03 5.54 14.57
C ASN A 182 16.00 5.05 16.04
N ASN A 183 15.25 5.72 16.90
CA ASN A 183 15.06 5.34 18.30
C ASN A 183 13.59 5.00 18.61
N ILE A 184 12.82 4.56 17.62
CA ILE A 184 11.38 4.33 17.76
C ILE A 184 11.13 3.15 18.71
N THR A 185 10.35 3.40 19.77
CA THR A 185 10.00 2.39 20.77
C THR A 185 8.68 1.70 20.51
N GLN A 186 7.76 2.38 19.81
CA GLN A 186 6.45 1.84 19.42
C GLN A 186 5.94 2.54 18.15
N LEU A 187 5.12 1.84 17.38
CA LEU A 187 4.37 2.41 16.28
C LEU A 187 2.96 2.79 16.78
N PRO A 188 2.36 3.88 16.29
CA PRO A 188 0.96 4.20 16.57
C PRO A 188 0.05 3.13 15.93
N VAL A 189 -1.12 2.87 16.54
CA VAL A 189 -2.11 1.93 15.99
C VAL A 189 -2.63 2.36 14.63
N GLU A 190 -2.64 3.66 14.37
CA GLU A 190 -3.04 4.29 13.11
C GLU A 190 -2.13 3.92 11.94
N ILE A 191 -0.97 3.28 12.19
CA ILE A 191 -0.15 2.70 11.12
C ILE A 191 -0.96 1.72 10.26
N GLY A 192 -1.94 1.02 10.86
CA GLY A 192 -2.86 0.12 10.19
C GLY A 192 -3.75 0.78 9.14
N ASN A 193 -3.90 2.11 9.18
CA ASN A 193 -4.70 2.87 8.20
C ASN A 193 -3.99 3.07 6.86
N LEU A 194 -2.69 2.78 6.77
CA LEU A 194 -1.89 2.93 5.56
C LEU A 194 -2.19 1.82 4.55
N SER A 195 -3.40 1.75 4.04
CA SER A 195 -3.93 0.64 3.24
C SER A 195 -3.14 0.33 1.95
N ARG A 196 -2.38 1.31 1.44
CA ARG A 196 -1.51 1.16 0.26
C ARG A 196 -0.05 0.83 0.60
N LEU A 197 0.30 0.68 1.88
CA LEU A 197 1.68 0.44 2.27
C LEU A 197 2.13 -0.94 1.80
N THR A 198 3.14 -0.97 0.93
CA THR A 198 3.77 -2.18 0.39
C THR A 198 5.08 -2.50 1.06
N THR A 199 5.80 -1.48 1.53
CA THR A 199 7.15 -1.65 2.08
C THR A 199 7.35 -0.81 3.33
N LEU A 200 7.78 -1.47 4.43
CA LEU A 200 8.04 -0.85 5.72
C LEU A 200 9.42 -1.28 6.25
N TYR A 201 10.33 -0.32 6.36
CA TYR A 201 11.69 -0.50 6.89
C TYR A 201 11.78 0.03 8.31
N LEU A 202 11.99 -0.87 9.29
CA LEU A 202 12.05 -0.57 10.72
C LEU A 202 13.35 -1.06 11.39
N GLN A 203 14.33 -1.54 10.62
CA GLN A 203 15.57 -2.10 11.17
C GLN A 203 16.29 -1.07 12.07
N ASN A 204 17.04 -1.58 13.04
CA ASN A 204 17.81 -0.74 13.96
C ASN A 204 16.95 0.32 14.66
N ASN A 205 15.92 -0.13 15.36
CA ASN A 205 15.08 0.71 16.23
C ASN A 205 15.01 0.09 17.64
N LYS A 206 14.14 0.58 18.49
CA LYS A 206 13.92 0.12 19.85
C LYS A 206 12.51 -0.42 20.07
N LEU A 207 11.91 -0.96 19.00
CA LEU A 207 10.54 -1.48 19.03
C LEU A 207 10.50 -2.72 19.94
N THR A 208 9.66 -2.66 20.96
CA THR A 208 9.39 -3.80 21.85
C THR A 208 8.16 -4.60 21.40
N HIS A 209 7.20 -3.92 20.73
CA HIS A 209 5.96 -4.50 20.26
C HIS A 209 5.57 -3.90 18.91
N LEU A 210 4.88 -4.70 18.10
CA LEU A 210 4.16 -4.23 16.92
C LEU A 210 2.67 -4.11 17.30
N PRO A 211 1.97 -3.05 16.87
CA PRO A 211 0.53 -2.97 17.03
C PRO A 211 -0.16 -4.06 16.21
N VAL A 212 -1.24 -4.62 16.71
CA VAL A 212 -2.00 -5.67 15.99
C VAL A 212 -2.62 -5.14 14.71
N GLU A 213 -2.86 -3.85 14.63
CA GLU A 213 -3.37 -3.12 13.46
C GLU A 213 -2.43 -3.21 12.25
N ILE A 214 -1.17 -3.65 12.43
CA ILE A 214 -0.29 -4.00 11.31
C ILE A 214 -0.90 -5.11 10.43
N GLY A 215 -1.81 -5.90 11.00
CA GLY A 215 -2.62 -6.88 10.27
C GLY A 215 -3.48 -6.28 9.17
N HIS A 216 -3.88 -5.00 9.31
CA HIS A 216 -4.70 -4.28 8.31
C HIS A 216 -3.91 -3.90 7.05
N LEU A 217 -2.58 -3.96 7.09
CA LEU A 217 -1.71 -3.63 5.95
C LEU A 217 -1.69 -4.77 4.92
N ILE A 218 -2.81 -5.01 4.26
CA ILE A 218 -2.99 -6.14 3.34
C ILE A 218 -2.08 -6.11 2.12
N GLN A 219 -1.65 -4.92 1.69
CA GLN A 219 -0.73 -4.75 0.57
C GLN A 219 0.75 -4.85 0.97
N LEU A 220 1.05 -5.04 2.27
CA LEU A 220 2.43 -5.10 2.75
C LEU A 220 3.12 -6.37 2.24
N THR A 221 4.11 -6.19 1.37
CA THR A 221 4.93 -7.26 0.77
C THR A 221 6.33 -7.33 1.36
N SER A 222 6.75 -6.27 2.06
CA SER A 222 8.08 -6.19 2.64
C SER A 222 8.04 -5.51 4.00
N LEU A 223 8.39 -6.27 5.05
CA LEU A 223 8.54 -5.81 6.42
C LEU A 223 9.94 -6.18 6.90
N TYR A 224 10.70 -5.19 7.35
CA TYR A 224 12.06 -5.37 7.83
C TYR A 224 12.17 -4.92 9.29
N LEU A 225 12.43 -5.85 10.21
CA LEU A 225 12.39 -5.67 11.67
C LEU A 225 13.73 -5.98 12.37
N SER A 226 14.77 -6.38 11.62
CA SER A 226 16.04 -6.77 12.27
C SER A 226 16.55 -5.67 13.22
N ASP A 227 17.26 -6.11 14.25
CA ASP A 227 17.84 -5.23 15.26
C ASP A 227 16.79 -4.37 16.00
N ASN A 228 15.69 -5.03 16.41
CA ASN A 228 14.66 -4.53 17.32
C ASN A 228 14.38 -5.58 18.39
N PRO A 229 14.14 -5.19 19.65
CA PRO A 229 13.81 -6.14 20.73
C PRO A 229 12.31 -6.51 20.73
N VAL A 230 11.75 -6.89 19.58
CA VAL A 230 10.30 -7.17 19.47
C VAL A 230 9.95 -8.48 20.17
N GLU A 231 9.11 -8.40 21.20
CA GLU A 231 8.71 -9.52 22.06
C GLU A 231 7.45 -10.24 21.57
N ASN A 232 6.54 -9.52 20.91
CA ASN A 232 5.22 -10.05 20.53
C ASN A 232 5.16 -10.67 19.12
N LEU A 233 6.28 -11.08 18.55
CA LEU A 233 6.30 -11.74 17.23
C LEU A 233 5.49 -13.05 17.19
N LEU A 234 5.23 -13.66 18.34
CA LEU A 234 4.39 -14.85 18.45
C LEU A 234 2.88 -14.53 18.47
N ASN A 235 2.50 -13.25 18.45
CA ASN A 235 1.09 -12.88 18.33
C ASN A 235 0.54 -13.44 17.01
N PRO A 236 -0.62 -14.13 17.01
CA PRO A 236 -1.16 -14.79 15.82
C PRO A 236 -1.36 -13.84 14.63
N ILE A 237 -1.78 -12.60 14.87
CA ILE A 237 -1.98 -11.59 13.80
C ILE A 237 -0.65 -11.20 13.17
N ILE A 238 0.36 -10.95 13.99
CA ILE A 238 1.71 -10.57 13.53
C ILE A 238 2.35 -11.73 12.77
N GLN A 239 2.23 -12.95 13.28
CA GLN A 239 2.71 -14.17 12.61
C GLN A 239 2.10 -14.32 11.21
N ARG A 240 0.82 -14.02 11.04
CA ARG A 240 0.15 -14.06 9.73
C ARG A 240 0.71 -13.04 8.75
N VAL A 241 0.97 -11.81 9.21
CA VAL A 241 1.61 -10.80 8.37
C VAL A 241 2.97 -11.28 7.89
N ILE A 242 3.78 -11.82 8.80
CA ILE A 242 5.11 -12.35 8.49
C ILE A 242 4.99 -13.51 7.49
N GLN A 243 4.13 -14.50 7.77
CA GLN A 243 3.92 -15.66 6.90
C GLN A 243 3.41 -15.27 5.49
N ARG A 244 2.50 -14.31 5.42
CA ARG A 244 2.02 -13.76 4.14
C ARG A 244 3.16 -13.19 3.32
N ILE A 245 4.02 -12.38 3.94
CA ILE A 245 5.18 -11.75 3.29
C ILE A 245 6.19 -12.82 2.83
N GLU A 246 6.44 -13.85 3.64
CA GLU A 246 7.32 -14.95 3.27
C GLU A 246 6.78 -15.76 2.09
N ASN A 247 5.48 -16.02 2.07
CA ASN A 247 4.83 -16.72 0.96
C ASN A 247 4.92 -15.92 -0.35
N ILE A 248 4.70 -14.61 -0.31
CA ILE A 248 4.88 -13.72 -1.48
C ILE A 248 6.34 -13.79 -1.98
N LYS A 249 7.32 -13.80 -1.08
CA LYS A 249 8.73 -13.90 -1.45
C LYS A 249 9.08 -15.26 -2.07
N LYS A 250 8.47 -16.36 -1.61
CA LYS A 250 8.64 -17.69 -2.20
C LYS A 250 8.06 -17.73 -3.61
N ILE A 251 6.83 -17.28 -3.79
CA ILE A 251 6.16 -17.21 -5.11
C ILE A 251 6.99 -16.41 -6.10
N ASN A 252 7.52 -15.25 -5.71
CA ASN A 252 8.37 -14.42 -6.58
C ASN A 252 9.72 -15.09 -6.92
N LYS A 253 10.27 -15.96 -6.06
CA LYS A 253 11.46 -16.75 -6.37
C LYS A 253 11.14 -17.87 -7.36
N ASP A 254 10.02 -18.53 -7.19
CA ASP A 254 9.60 -19.65 -8.05
C ASP A 254 9.20 -19.16 -9.44
N THR A 255 8.63 -17.95 -9.58
CA THR A 255 8.30 -17.32 -10.87
C THR A 255 9.54 -16.88 -11.68
N ILE A 256 10.68 -16.67 -11.04
CA ILE A 256 11.94 -16.38 -11.78
C ILE A 256 12.53 -17.63 -12.45
N TYR A 257 12.12 -18.85 -12.01
CA TYR A 257 12.60 -20.13 -12.55
C TYR A 257 11.58 -20.89 -13.42
N SER A 258 10.34 -20.40 -13.53
CA SER A 258 9.29 -20.99 -14.37
C SER A 258 8.71 -19.95 -15.32
N ASP A 259 9.51 -19.49 -16.27
CA ASP A 259 9.00 -18.88 -17.49
C ASP A 259 8.43 -19.98 -18.37
N THR A 260 7.19 -19.88 -18.69
CA THR A 260 6.28 -20.67 -19.53
C THR A 260 5.28 -21.55 -18.77
N GLN A 261 4.07 -21.09 -18.81
CA GLN A 261 2.76 -21.71 -18.48
C GLN A 261 2.16 -21.28 -17.14
N ASN A 262 1.24 -20.32 -17.22
CA ASN A 262 -0.02 -20.17 -16.48
C ASN A 262 -0.45 -18.70 -16.33
N VAL A 263 -0.91 -18.11 -17.45
CA VAL A 263 -1.45 -16.73 -17.45
C VAL A 263 -2.95 -16.69 -17.10
N HIS A 264 -3.67 -17.83 -17.11
CA HIS A 264 -5.15 -17.84 -17.01
C HIS A 264 -5.77 -18.26 -15.67
N SER A 265 -5.04 -18.95 -14.77
CA SER A 265 -5.56 -19.22 -13.42
C SER A 265 -5.62 -17.99 -12.50
N SER A 266 -5.03 -16.88 -12.93
CA SER A 266 -4.87 -15.67 -12.11
C SER A 266 -6.16 -14.86 -11.90
N SER A 267 -7.16 -14.93 -12.80
CA SER A 267 -8.31 -14.00 -12.72
C SER A 267 -9.35 -14.39 -11.66
N ILE A 268 -9.66 -15.68 -11.50
CA ILE A 268 -10.66 -16.16 -10.53
C ILE A 268 -10.08 -16.16 -9.13
N GLN A 269 -8.89 -16.73 -8.96
CA GLN A 269 -8.17 -16.70 -7.69
C GLN A 269 -7.89 -15.27 -7.23
N GLN A 270 -7.62 -14.37 -8.17
CA GLN A 270 -7.43 -12.95 -7.88
C GLN A 270 -8.75 -12.29 -7.46
N SER A 271 -9.88 -12.58 -8.11
CA SER A 271 -11.20 -12.02 -7.76
C SER A 271 -11.67 -12.47 -6.37
N ILE A 272 -11.48 -13.75 -6.03
CA ILE A 272 -11.75 -14.28 -4.68
C ILE A 272 -10.83 -13.59 -3.66
N ARG A 273 -9.54 -13.51 -3.96
CA ARG A 273 -8.55 -12.86 -3.11
C ARG A 273 -8.90 -11.39 -2.86
N ASP A 274 -9.25 -10.64 -3.89
CA ASP A 274 -9.63 -9.24 -3.79
C ASP A 274 -10.92 -9.06 -2.97
N SER A 275 -11.91 -9.94 -3.16
CA SER A 275 -13.14 -9.93 -2.38
C SER A 275 -12.87 -10.21 -0.89
N ILE A 276 -12.04 -11.19 -0.57
CA ILE A 276 -11.65 -11.52 0.80
C ILE A 276 -10.85 -10.37 1.41
N ASN A 277 -9.89 -9.82 0.69
CA ASN A 277 -9.10 -8.68 1.15
C ASN A 277 -10.00 -7.47 1.43
N ASN A 278 -10.98 -7.19 0.58
CA ASN A 278 -11.94 -6.12 0.78
C ASN A 278 -12.82 -6.32 2.03
N LEU A 279 -13.21 -7.57 2.33
CA LEU A 279 -13.96 -7.92 3.55
C LEU A 279 -13.06 -7.79 4.79
N MET A 280 -11.83 -8.29 4.71
CA MET A 280 -10.88 -8.26 5.84
C MET A 280 -10.43 -6.85 6.20
N ASN A 281 -10.53 -5.87 5.31
CA ASN A 281 -10.28 -4.45 5.63
C ASN A 281 -11.25 -3.86 6.67
N ALA A 282 -12.40 -4.49 6.87
CA ALA A 282 -13.38 -4.10 7.90
C ALA A 282 -13.28 -4.94 9.18
N PHE A 283 -12.26 -5.81 9.27
CA PHE A 283 -12.14 -6.78 10.35
C PHE A 283 -11.82 -6.12 11.69
N ILE A 284 -12.66 -6.37 12.68
CA ILE A 284 -12.48 -5.97 14.08
C ILE A 284 -12.16 -7.24 14.88
N VAL A 285 -10.99 -7.29 15.51
CA VAL A 285 -10.45 -8.49 16.17
C VAL A 285 -11.36 -9.04 17.27
N ASP A 286 -12.10 -8.18 17.99
CA ASP A 286 -12.95 -8.52 19.13
C ASP A 286 -14.44 -8.29 18.86
N TYR A 287 -14.91 -8.56 17.64
CA TYR A 287 -16.34 -8.47 17.37
C TYR A 287 -17.11 -9.56 18.14
N PRO A 288 -18.02 -9.18 19.06
CA PRO A 288 -18.72 -10.19 19.86
C PRO A 288 -19.81 -10.88 19.04
N LEU A 289 -19.53 -12.11 18.61
CA LEU A 289 -20.48 -12.96 17.87
C LEU A 289 -21.78 -13.27 18.66
N THR A 290 -21.83 -12.90 19.95
CA THR A 290 -23.02 -13.00 20.79
C THR A 290 -24.20 -12.14 20.29
N TYR A 291 -23.94 -11.13 19.47
CA TYR A 291 -24.98 -10.29 18.87
C TYR A 291 -25.56 -10.86 17.57
N LEU A 292 -24.95 -11.92 17.00
CA LEU A 292 -25.47 -12.54 15.79
C LEU A 292 -26.78 -13.27 16.14
N ASP A 293 -27.88 -12.83 15.54
CA ASP A 293 -29.13 -13.57 15.60
C ASP A 293 -29.05 -14.85 14.76
N TRP A 294 -28.83 -15.96 15.44
CA TRP A 294 -28.71 -17.30 14.87
C TRP A 294 -30.06 -17.95 14.52
N SER A 295 -31.20 -17.28 14.81
CA SER A 295 -32.54 -17.90 14.70
C SER A 295 -32.89 -18.35 13.28
N VAL A 296 -32.37 -17.64 12.26
CA VAL A 296 -32.63 -17.91 10.82
C VAL A 296 -31.77 -19.04 10.28
N LEU A 297 -30.61 -19.34 10.92
CA LEU A 297 -29.73 -20.40 10.49
C LEU A 297 -30.25 -21.77 10.89
N THR A 298 -30.15 -22.74 9.98
CA THR A 298 -30.52 -24.16 10.28
C THR A 298 -29.54 -24.77 11.29
N GLN A 299 -29.96 -25.82 11.98
CA GLN A 299 -29.11 -26.50 12.95
C GLN A 299 -27.84 -27.05 12.28
N GLN A 300 -27.97 -27.63 11.08
CA GLN A 300 -26.83 -28.13 10.31
C GLN A 300 -25.83 -27.02 9.93
N THR A 301 -26.33 -25.86 9.51
CA THR A 301 -25.44 -24.69 9.21
C THR A 301 -24.69 -24.21 10.45
N LYS A 302 -25.35 -24.13 11.62
CA LYS A 302 -24.75 -23.80 12.88
C LYS A 302 -23.62 -24.75 13.28
N GLU A 303 -23.85 -26.05 13.12
CA GLU A 303 -22.85 -27.09 13.40
C GLU A 303 -21.64 -26.95 12.50
N ILE A 304 -21.84 -26.76 11.19
CA ILE A 304 -20.75 -26.55 10.25
C ILE A 304 -19.95 -25.27 10.59
N ILE A 305 -20.64 -24.15 10.83
CA ILE A 305 -19.96 -22.90 11.19
C ILE A 305 -19.16 -23.08 12.47
N THR A 306 -19.73 -23.72 13.50
CA THR A 306 -19.05 -23.95 14.79
C THR A 306 -17.83 -24.83 14.61
N GLU A 307 -17.92 -25.93 13.85
CA GLU A 307 -16.79 -26.81 13.53
C GLU A 307 -15.62 -26.06 12.91
N TYR A 308 -15.89 -25.22 11.92
CA TYR A 308 -14.86 -24.44 11.24
C TYR A 308 -14.39 -23.23 12.04
N MET A 309 -15.20 -22.70 12.96
CA MET A 309 -14.81 -21.64 13.89
C MET A 309 -13.78 -22.10 14.93
N ASP A 310 -13.85 -23.36 15.35
CA ASP A 310 -12.92 -23.97 16.29
C ASP A 310 -11.68 -24.53 15.56
N CYS A 311 -11.72 -24.61 14.24
CA CYS A 311 -10.60 -25.07 13.44
C CYS A 311 -9.53 -23.97 13.34
N ASN A 312 -8.30 -24.30 13.72
CA ASN A 312 -7.14 -23.41 13.56
C ASN A 312 -6.50 -23.50 12.17
N ASP A 313 -7.16 -24.17 11.22
CA ASP A 313 -6.68 -24.27 9.86
C ASP A 313 -6.61 -22.90 9.21
N ILE A 314 -5.49 -22.63 8.59
CA ILE A 314 -5.20 -21.37 7.90
C ILE A 314 -5.18 -21.64 6.41
N HIS A 315 -5.92 -20.83 5.64
CA HIS A 315 -5.88 -20.92 4.18
C HIS A 315 -4.47 -20.57 3.67
N THR A 316 -3.82 -21.51 3.01
CA THR A 316 -2.39 -21.42 2.65
C THR A 316 -2.01 -20.20 1.81
N MET A 317 -2.93 -19.71 0.98
CA MET A 317 -2.67 -18.54 0.11
C MET A 317 -3.19 -17.21 0.67
N LEU A 318 -4.24 -17.25 1.49
CA LEU A 318 -4.88 -16.04 2.03
C LEU A 318 -4.44 -15.75 3.47
N ASN A 319 -3.87 -16.76 4.11
CA ASN A 319 -3.39 -16.72 5.49
C ASN A 319 -4.44 -16.22 6.50
N ILE A 320 -5.68 -16.66 6.32
CA ILE A 320 -6.82 -16.35 7.18
C ILE A 320 -7.46 -17.65 7.70
N THR A 321 -8.05 -17.57 8.88
CA THR A 321 -8.92 -18.64 9.40
C THR A 321 -10.35 -18.46 8.90
N PHE A 322 -11.14 -19.54 8.93
CA PHE A 322 -12.57 -19.45 8.67
C PHE A 322 -13.26 -18.49 9.65
N LYS A 323 -12.89 -18.51 10.92
CA LYS A 323 -13.43 -17.64 11.97
C LYS A 323 -13.28 -16.16 11.62
N GLU A 324 -12.12 -15.74 11.14
CA GLU A 324 -11.87 -14.35 10.79
C GLU A 324 -12.68 -13.90 9.61
N LEU A 325 -12.75 -14.74 8.58
CA LEU A 325 -13.58 -14.44 7.42
C LEU A 325 -15.07 -14.41 7.80
N PHE A 326 -15.52 -15.36 8.66
CA PHE A 326 -16.90 -15.37 9.16
C PHE A 326 -17.24 -14.09 9.90
N ILE A 327 -16.37 -13.61 10.81
CA ILE A 327 -16.55 -12.34 11.51
C ILE A 327 -16.63 -11.17 10.50
N ALA A 328 -15.75 -11.14 9.50
CA ALA A 328 -15.78 -10.09 8.48
C ALA A 328 -17.08 -10.09 7.66
N VAL A 329 -17.60 -11.26 7.33
CA VAL A 329 -18.90 -11.42 6.66
C VAL A 329 -20.05 -10.92 7.55
N VAL A 330 -20.02 -11.23 8.84
CA VAL A 330 -21.04 -10.76 9.81
C VAL A 330 -21.00 -9.25 9.96
N ILE A 331 -19.82 -8.65 10.10
CA ILE A 331 -19.66 -7.20 10.17
C ILE A 331 -20.20 -6.51 8.92
N GLU A 332 -19.97 -7.07 7.74
CA GLU A 332 -20.49 -6.50 6.50
C GLU A 332 -22.02 -6.66 6.40
N MET A 333 -22.54 -7.78 6.85
CA MET A 333 -23.97 -8.05 6.91
C MET A 333 -24.70 -7.08 7.87
N ASP A 334 -24.10 -6.76 9.01
CA ASP A 334 -24.72 -5.88 10.02
C ASP A 334 -24.89 -4.43 9.55
N LYS A 335 -24.22 -4.04 8.47
CA LYS A 335 -24.39 -2.73 7.81
C LYS A 335 -25.65 -2.64 6.95
N LEU A 336 -26.26 -3.78 6.65
CA LEU A 336 -27.41 -3.88 5.76
C LEU A 336 -28.74 -3.82 6.53
N SER A 337 -29.84 -3.62 5.80
CA SER A 337 -31.19 -3.65 6.41
C SER A 337 -31.52 -5.02 6.99
N PRO A 338 -32.38 -5.12 8.02
CA PRO A 338 -32.77 -6.39 8.64
C PRO A 338 -33.31 -7.44 7.65
N ASP A 339 -34.05 -7.00 6.63
CA ASP A 339 -34.60 -7.89 5.60
C ASP A 339 -33.50 -8.54 4.76
N LEU A 340 -32.49 -7.74 4.35
CA LEU A 340 -31.33 -8.25 3.63
C LEU A 340 -30.46 -9.17 4.49
N GLN A 341 -30.33 -8.88 5.78
CA GLN A 341 -29.62 -9.77 6.72
C GLN A 341 -30.30 -11.15 6.79
N ILE A 342 -31.64 -11.20 6.81
CA ILE A 342 -32.40 -12.46 6.79
C ILE A 342 -32.15 -13.21 5.48
N GLU A 343 -32.14 -12.51 4.36
CA GLU A 343 -31.93 -13.12 3.03
C GLU A 343 -30.51 -13.70 2.91
N ILE A 344 -29.48 -12.98 3.36
CA ILE A 344 -28.10 -13.47 3.39
C ILE A 344 -27.97 -14.71 4.30
N LYS A 345 -28.64 -14.72 5.47
CA LYS A 345 -28.64 -15.88 6.36
C LYS A 345 -29.33 -17.12 5.73
N LYS A 346 -30.39 -16.91 4.95
CA LYS A 346 -31.01 -18.00 4.16
C LYS A 346 -30.05 -18.56 3.12
N ARG A 347 -29.38 -17.67 2.38
CA ARG A 347 -28.35 -18.05 1.40
C ARG A 347 -27.16 -18.76 2.08
N MET A 348 -26.76 -18.33 3.28
CA MET A 348 -25.75 -19.02 4.06
C MET A 348 -26.14 -20.45 4.41
N ASN A 349 -27.44 -20.71 4.68
CA ASN A 349 -27.95 -22.09 4.86
C ASN A 349 -27.74 -22.95 3.59
N GLU A 350 -28.03 -22.41 2.43
CA GLU A 350 -27.85 -23.10 1.16
C GLU A 350 -26.38 -23.38 0.86
N GLU A 351 -25.55 -22.37 0.93
CA GLU A 351 -24.12 -22.45 0.62
C GLU A 351 -23.34 -23.35 1.59
N MET A 352 -23.67 -23.34 2.90
CA MET A 352 -22.95 -24.14 3.90
C MET A 352 -23.41 -25.61 3.91
N GLN A 353 -24.63 -25.92 3.53
CA GLN A 353 -25.18 -27.31 3.53
C GLN A 353 -24.76 -28.13 2.33
N ASP A 354 -24.26 -27.51 1.27
CA ASP A 354 -23.79 -28.26 0.11
C ASP A 354 -22.62 -29.18 0.50
N SER A 355 -22.94 -30.48 0.51
CA SER A 355 -22.12 -31.55 1.07
C SER A 355 -20.85 -31.86 0.27
N GLU A 356 -20.75 -31.37 -0.96
CA GLU A 356 -19.66 -31.74 -1.87
C GLU A 356 -18.36 -30.97 -1.60
N CYS A 357 -18.43 -29.82 -0.95
CA CYS A 357 -17.24 -28.98 -0.64
C CYS A 357 -16.78 -29.16 0.81
N LYS A 358 -16.14 -30.28 1.12
CA LYS A 358 -15.56 -30.53 2.46
C LYS A 358 -14.18 -29.89 2.67
N CYS A 359 -13.55 -29.34 1.63
CA CYS A 359 -12.25 -28.72 1.78
C CYS A 359 -12.38 -27.29 2.33
N PHE A 360 -11.37 -26.87 3.11
CA PHE A 360 -11.31 -25.55 3.74
C PHE A 360 -11.44 -24.39 2.73
N THR A 361 -10.77 -24.48 1.57
CA THR A 361 -10.86 -23.47 0.49
C THR A 361 -12.28 -23.32 -0.05
N GLY A 362 -12.99 -24.44 -0.27
CA GLY A 362 -14.38 -24.41 -0.74
C GLY A 362 -15.31 -23.74 0.27
N ARG A 363 -15.13 -23.98 1.56
CA ARG A 363 -15.93 -23.34 2.62
C ARG A 363 -15.69 -21.82 2.70
N ILE A 364 -14.47 -21.38 2.52
CA ILE A 364 -14.13 -19.94 2.46
C ILE A 364 -14.83 -19.28 1.26
N SER A 365 -14.75 -19.87 0.07
CA SER A 365 -15.37 -19.33 -1.13
C SER A 365 -16.89 -19.21 -0.97
N ARG A 366 -17.54 -20.23 -0.42
CA ARG A 366 -18.99 -20.23 -0.19
C ARG A 366 -19.42 -19.19 0.84
N LEU A 367 -18.63 -19.00 1.90
CA LEU A 367 -18.92 -17.97 2.89
C LEU A 367 -18.89 -16.55 2.28
N VAL A 368 -17.92 -16.28 1.41
CA VAL A 368 -17.85 -15.01 0.67
C VAL A 368 -19.02 -14.87 -0.31
N ASN A 369 -19.41 -15.97 -0.97
CA ASN A 369 -20.53 -15.98 -1.92
C ASN A 369 -21.86 -15.60 -1.29
N CYS A 370 -22.05 -15.83 0.02
CA CYS A 370 -23.26 -15.38 0.73
C CYS A 370 -23.52 -13.88 0.61
N LEU A 371 -22.46 -13.05 0.49
CA LEU A 371 -22.54 -11.60 0.32
C LEU A 371 -22.62 -11.15 -1.15
N SER A 372 -22.50 -12.06 -2.12
CA SER A 372 -22.51 -11.72 -3.54
C SER A 372 -23.85 -11.09 -3.93
N GLY A 373 -23.79 -9.90 -4.50
CA GLY A 373 -24.97 -9.10 -4.85
C GLY A 373 -25.52 -8.21 -3.72
N TYR A 374 -25.05 -8.36 -2.49
CA TYR A 374 -25.47 -7.56 -1.33
C TYR A 374 -24.39 -6.59 -0.83
N SER A 375 -23.14 -6.82 -1.19
CA SER A 375 -22.01 -5.93 -0.84
C SER A 375 -21.17 -5.62 -2.06
N ASP A 376 -20.84 -4.32 -2.24
CA ASP A 376 -19.94 -3.85 -3.31
C ASP A 376 -18.49 -4.38 -3.16
N LYS A 377 -18.17 -4.95 -2.00
CA LYS A 377 -16.89 -5.57 -1.73
C LYS A 377 -16.74 -6.96 -2.34
N VAL A 378 -17.85 -7.60 -2.70
CA VAL A 378 -17.90 -8.95 -3.27
C VAL A 378 -18.43 -8.87 -4.71
N ARG A 379 -17.58 -9.11 -5.70
CA ARG A 379 -17.96 -9.02 -7.11
C ARG A 379 -18.63 -10.30 -7.61
N MET A 380 -19.68 -10.13 -8.42
CA MET A 380 -20.56 -11.21 -8.96
C MET A 380 -19.86 -12.29 -9.81
N GLN A 381 -18.60 -12.14 -10.21
CA GLN A 381 -17.87 -13.12 -11.03
C GLN A 381 -17.59 -14.46 -10.35
N ILE A 382 -17.81 -14.56 -9.03
CA ILE A 382 -17.55 -15.79 -8.27
C ILE A 382 -18.62 -16.84 -8.57
N SER A 383 -19.90 -16.45 -8.73
CA SER A 383 -21.00 -17.41 -8.91
C SER A 383 -20.98 -18.16 -10.24
N GLU A 384 -20.67 -17.50 -11.35
CA GLU A 384 -20.56 -18.17 -12.67
C GLU A 384 -19.44 -19.21 -12.72
N ASN A 385 -18.31 -18.87 -12.08
CA ASN A 385 -17.13 -19.74 -12.09
C ASN A 385 -17.27 -20.92 -11.13
N GLU A 386 -18.01 -20.76 -10.02
CA GLU A 386 -18.36 -21.89 -9.13
C GLU A 386 -19.35 -22.87 -9.80
N GLU A 387 -20.31 -22.37 -10.52
CA GLU A 387 -21.22 -23.22 -11.28
C GLU A 387 -20.47 -24.07 -12.31
N ILE A 388 -19.53 -23.45 -13.06
CA ILE A 388 -18.71 -24.18 -14.03
C ILE A 388 -17.79 -25.17 -13.30
N ASN A 389 -17.15 -24.81 -12.20
CA ASN A 389 -16.30 -25.72 -11.41
C ASN A 389 -17.10 -26.93 -10.86
N ASN A 390 -18.34 -26.71 -10.40
CA ASN A 390 -19.19 -27.79 -9.92
C ASN A 390 -19.56 -28.75 -11.06
N ILE A 391 -19.88 -28.24 -12.23
CA ILE A 391 -20.16 -29.05 -13.42
C ILE A 391 -18.95 -29.91 -13.78
N ILE A 392 -17.77 -29.31 -13.86
CA ILE A 392 -16.52 -29.99 -14.17
C ILE A 392 -16.21 -31.03 -13.09
N SER A 393 -16.33 -30.69 -11.81
CA SER A 393 -16.06 -31.61 -10.69
C SER A 393 -16.96 -32.84 -10.70
N VAL A 394 -18.28 -32.68 -10.97
CA VAL A 394 -19.23 -33.79 -11.07
C VAL A 394 -18.90 -34.71 -12.26
N ILE A 395 -18.47 -34.12 -13.39
CA ILE A 395 -18.07 -34.90 -14.57
C ILE A 395 -16.75 -35.61 -14.32
N MET A 396 -15.77 -34.93 -13.72
CA MET A 396 -14.46 -35.48 -13.38
C MET A 396 -14.49 -36.54 -12.29
N SER A 397 -15.49 -36.54 -11.40
CA SER A 397 -15.67 -37.60 -10.41
C SER A 397 -15.92 -38.97 -11.04
N LYS A 398 -16.32 -39.02 -12.34
CA LYS A 398 -16.51 -40.21 -13.14
C LYS A 398 -15.29 -40.67 -13.93
N ARG A 399 -14.10 -40.09 -13.63
CA ARG A 399 -12.82 -40.26 -14.37
C ARG A 399 -12.35 -41.73 -14.48
N GLU A 400 -12.63 -42.55 -13.48
CA GLU A 400 -12.14 -43.94 -13.45
C GLU A 400 -12.64 -44.84 -14.62
N LEU A 401 -13.60 -44.38 -15.39
CA LEU A 401 -14.25 -45.15 -16.47
C LEU A 401 -14.17 -44.50 -17.85
N LYS A 402 -13.50 -43.29 -18.00
CA LYS A 402 -13.57 -42.50 -19.23
C LYS A 402 -12.24 -41.92 -19.61
N THR A 403 -12.02 -41.72 -20.92
CA THR A 403 -10.85 -40.97 -21.40
C THR A 403 -11.03 -39.46 -21.22
N ILE A 404 -9.93 -38.72 -21.20
CA ILE A 404 -9.93 -37.24 -21.06
C ILE A 404 -10.74 -36.57 -22.18
N GLU A 405 -10.68 -37.11 -23.42
CA GLU A 405 -11.43 -36.60 -24.56
C GLU A 405 -12.96 -36.71 -24.34
N ILE A 406 -13.45 -37.86 -23.81
CA ILE A 406 -14.87 -38.06 -23.48
C ILE A 406 -15.31 -37.11 -22.34
N LEU A 407 -14.43 -36.87 -21.34
CA LEU A 407 -14.72 -35.96 -20.25
C LEU A 407 -14.79 -34.52 -20.75
N LYS A 408 -13.89 -34.10 -21.63
CA LYS A 408 -13.91 -32.76 -22.27
C LYS A 408 -15.19 -32.56 -23.09
N GLU A 409 -15.62 -33.57 -23.83
CA GLU A 409 -16.86 -33.50 -24.60
C GLU A 409 -18.09 -33.36 -23.68
N GLU A 410 -18.18 -34.14 -22.60
CA GLU A 410 -19.26 -34.04 -21.62
C GLU A 410 -19.31 -32.69 -20.92
N VAL A 411 -18.12 -32.09 -20.55
CA VAL A 411 -18.03 -30.77 -19.98
C VAL A 411 -18.49 -29.72 -20.99
N SER A 412 -18.04 -29.82 -22.24
CA SER A 412 -18.45 -28.91 -23.31
C SER A 412 -19.99 -28.92 -23.51
N VAL A 413 -20.59 -30.09 -23.61
CA VAL A 413 -22.05 -30.25 -23.76
C VAL A 413 -22.76 -29.63 -22.56
N ALA A 414 -22.34 -29.96 -21.34
CA ALA A 414 -22.99 -29.49 -20.13
C ALA A 414 -22.92 -27.97 -19.95
N LEU A 415 -21.84 -27.33 -20.39
CA LEU A 415 -21.70 -25.87 -20.36
C LEU A 415 -22.49 -25.20 -21.48
N THR A 416 -22.52 -25.77 -22.68
CA THR A 416 -23.34 -25.29 -23.81
C THR A 416 -24.85 -25.32 -23.47
N GLU A 417 -25.32 -26.38 -22.85
CA GLU A 417 -26.74 -26.52 -22.42
C GLU A 417 -27.13 -25.44 -21.39
N ARG A 418 -26.20 -24.91 -20.64
CA ARG A 418 -26.40 -23.80 -19.68
C ARG A 418 -26.19 -22.40 -20.27
N GLY A 419 -25.90 -22.31 -21.56
CA GLY A 419 -25.83 -21.04 -22.31
C GLY A 419 -24.52 -20.32 -22.18
N TYR A 420 -23.42 -20.95 -21.75
CA TYR A 420 -22.11 -20.37 -21.75
C TYR A 420 -21.58 -20.18 -23.18
N ALA A 421 -20.84 -19.06 -23.41
CA ALA A 421 -20.27 -18.77 -24.71
C ALA A 421 -19.09 -19.69 -25.04
N ASP A 422 -18.95 -20.06 -26.34
CA ASP A 422 -17.93 -21.00 -26.83
C ASP A 422 -16.50 -20.64 -26.41
N GLU A 423 -16.17 -19.33 -26.37
CA GLU A 423 -14.86 -18.86 -25.91
C GLU A 423 -14.59 -19.22 -24.45
N LYS A 424 -15.62 -19.10 -23.61
CA LYS A 424 -15.53 -19.43 -22.18
C LYS A 424 -15.49 -20.94 -21.94
N ILE A 425 -16.22 -21.72 -22.75
CA ILE A 425 -16.15 -23.17 -22.73
C ILE A 425 -14.77 -23.65 -23.10
N ALA A 426 -14.16 -23.10 -24.16
CA ALA A 426 -12.82 -23.45 -24.60
C ALA A 426 -11.76 -23.18 -23.51
N GLU A 427 -11.87 -22.04 -22.84
CA GLU A 427 -11.02 -21.68 -21.69
C GLU A 427 -11.08 -22.75 -20.58
N TRP A 428 -12.28 -23.22 -20.23
CA TRP A 428 -12.46 -24.18 -19.15
C TRP A 428 -12.11 -25.62 -19.51
N LEU A 429 -12.17 -25.99 -20.81
CA LEU A 429 -11.77 -27.32 -21.28
C LEU A 429 -10.25 -27.54 -21.15
N GLU A 430 -9.44 -26.48 -21.05
CA GLU A 430 -8.01 -26.60 -20.78
C GLU A 430 -7.70 -27.12 -19.36
N TYR A 431 -8.65 -26.97 -18.43
CA TYR A 431 -8.53 -27.46 -17.04
C TYR A 431 -9.04 -28.89 -16.82
N VAL A 432 -9.56 -29.53 -17.85
CA VAL A 432 -9.99 -30.94 -17.82
C VAL A 432 -8.82 -31.82 -18.23
N GLU A 433 -7.96 -32.17 -17.24
CA GLU A 433 -6.81 -33.08 -17.39
C GLU A 433 -7.02 -34.40 -16.65
#